data_eac3928656e1d4d6bf01c725f6d2648c
#
_entry.id   eac3928656e1d4d6bf01c725f6d2648c
#
_cell.length_a   1.000
_cell.length_b   1.000
_cell.length_c   1.000
_cell.angle_alpha   90.00
_cell.angle_beta   90.00
_cell.angle_gamma   90.00
#
_symmetry.space_group_name_H-M   'P 1'
#
loop_
_entity.id
_entity.type
_entity.pdbx_description
1 polymer ?
#
loop_
_entity_poly.entity_id
_entity_poly.type
_entity_poly.pdbx_seq_one_letter_code
_entity_poly.pdbx_strand_id
1 'polypeptide(L)'
;MFLSGLQYLPAGKAALLITLNPVVTLLLAVWLFKERLNAIIGLGMAMAFCGAIIVISQGNPLHILQGQLGLGEWLILGCVACWVGYTLLGRWVMNGVDALSATAVTASFGTLFLIVASLLVEGPAGVQAALHSGWSAWGALLFLAFGAAALAYAWFFDGVKRLGAGAAAGYITLVPVVGVAVSALLLHEALDTSLLIGGTLAVLGTAIMQ
;
A
#
# COMPACT_ATOMS: atom_id res chain seq x y z
N MET A 1 7.18 3.53 10.66
CA MET A 1 6.52 2.24 10.96
C MET A 1 6.85 1.16 9.94
N PHE A 2 6.59 1.32 8.62
CA PHE A 2 6.84 0.27 7.63
C PHE A 2 8.31 -0.17 7.59
N LEU A 3 9.24 0.75 7.35
CA LEU A 3 10.68 0.45 7.32
C LEU A 3 11.19 -0.11 8.66
N SER A 4 10.65 0.37 9.78
CA SER A 4 10.99 -0.18 11.08
C SER A 4 10.44 -1.60 11.27
N GLY A 5 9.26 -1.89 10.75
CA GLY A 5 8.70 -3.25 10.76
C GLY A 5 9.54 -4.25 9.98
N LEU A 6 10.10 -3.83 8.82
CA LEU A 6 10.97 -4.67 7.99
C LEU A 6 12.32 -5.03 8.66
N GLN A 7 12.72 -4.34 9.73
CA GLN A 7 13.90 -4.73 10.52
C GLN A 7 13.65 -5.97 11.38
N TYR A 8 12.38 -6.29 11.67
CA TYR A 8 11.99 -7.36 12.59
C TYR A 8 11.34 -8.55 11.90
N LEU A 9 10.92 -8.40 10.62
CA LEU A 9 10.28 -9.50 9.91
C LEU A 9 10.65 -9.51 8.41
N PRO A 10 10.62 -10.71 7.78
CA PRO A 10 10.90 -10.85 6.36
C PRO A 10 9.94 -10.03 5.49
N ALA A 11 10.45 -9.50 4.37
CA ALA A 11 9.66 -8.66 3.45
C ALA A 11 8.40 -9.35 2.92
N GLY A 12 8.47 -10.66 2.63
CA GLY A 12 7.31 -11.45 2.21
C GLY A 12 6.20 -11.50 3.26
N LYS A 13 6.55 -11.64 4.55
CA LYS A 13 5.57 -11.62 5.65
C LYS A 13 4.94 -10.23 5.81
N ALA A 14 5.75 -9.16 5.71
CA ALA A 14 5.25 -7.79 5.73
C ALA A 14 4.29 -7.52 4.56
N ALA A 15 4.65 -7.93 3.34
CA ALA A 15 3.83 -7.80 2.16
C ALA A 15 2.50 -8.56 2.31
N LEU A 16 2.51 -9.77 2.90
CA LEU A 16 1.28 -10.52 3.19
C LEU A 16 0.35 -9.76 4.14
N LEU A 17 0.90 -9.17 5.20
CA LEU A 17 0.10 -8.38 6.14
C LEU A 17 -0.51 -7.12 5.47
N ILE A 18 0.23 -6.48 4.57
CA ILE A 18 -0.27 -5.32 3.82
C ILE A 18 -1.43 -5.69 2.89
N THR A 19 -1.49 -6.93 2.36
CA THR A 19 -2.61 -7.37 1.54
C THR A 19 -3.95 -7.43 2.28
N LEU A 20 -3.95 -7.26 3.61
CA LEU A 20 -5.17 -7.06 4.41
C LEU A 20 -5.82 -5.69 4.15
N ASN A 21 -5.08 -4.70 3.63
CA ASN A 21 -5.60 -3.35 3.37
C ASN A 21 -6.92 -3.34 2.58
N PRO A 22 -7.02 -4.00 1.41
CA PRO A 22 -8.25 -4.00 0.63
C PRO A 22 -9.43 -4.60 1.39
N VAL A 23 -9.19 -5.70 2.10
CA VAL A 23 -10.26 -6.40 2.84
C VAL A 23 -10.79 -5.53 3.98
N VAL A 24 -9.88 -4.98 4.80
CA VAL A 24 -10.27 -4.11 5.93
C VAL A 24 -10.91 -2.83 5.44
N THR A 25 -10.37 -2.22 4.36
CA THR A 25 -10.94 -1.01 3.76
C THR A 25 -12.35 -1.27 3.25
N LEU A 26 -12.58 -2.38 2.52
CA LEU A 26 -13.90 -2.74 2.01
C LEU A 26 -14.91 -2.95 3.13
N LEU A 27 -14.56 -3.76 4.14
CA LEU A 27 -15.44 -4.04 5.27
C LEU A 27 -15.87 -2.75 5.99
N LEU A 28 -14.90 -1.84 6.23
CA LEU A 28 -15.19 -0.57 6.87
C LEU A 28 -15.93 0.40 5.94
N ALA A 29 -15.65 0.41 4.64
CA ALA A 29 -16.37 1.23 3.67
C ALA A 29 -17.85 0.83 3.58
N VAL A 30 -18.15 -0.47 3.57
CA VAL A 30 -19.53 -0.99 3.62
C VAL A 30 -20.23 -0.54 4.91
N TRP A 31 -19.56 -0.64 6.04
CA TRP A 31 -20.14 -0.28 7.33
C TRP A 31 -20.34 1.24 7.50
N LEU A 32 -19.33 2.06 7.14
CA LEU A 32 -19.34 3.51 7.35
C LEU A 32 -20.12 4.27 6.27
N PHE A 33 -19.94 3.89 5.00
CA PHE A 33 -20.50 4.63 3.86
C PHE A 33 -21.68 3.91 3.21
N LYS A 34 -22.09 2.74 3.76
CA LYS A 34 -23.15 1.90 3.21
C LYS A 34 -22.91 1.58 1.73
N GLU A 35 -21.63 1.43 1.34
CA GLU A 35 -21.28 1.01 -0.01
C GLU A 35 -21.93 -0.35 -0.29
N ARG A 36 -22.51 -0.47 -1.48
CA ARG A 36 -23.20 -1.71 -1.85
C ARG A 36 -22.14 -2.76 -2.21
N LEU A 37 -22.03 -3.79 -1.40
CA LEU A 37 -21.34 -5.01 -1.78
C LEU A 37 -22.17 -5.72 -2.86
N ASN A 38 -21.72 -5.60 -4.11
CA ASN A 38 -22.16 -6.54 -5.12
C ASN A 38 -21.35 -7.84 -4.92
N ALA A 39 -21.99 -8.98 -5.03
CA ALA A 39 -21.32 -10.29 -4.96
C ALA A 39 -20.13 -10.40 -5.93
N ILE A 40 -20.23 -9.75 -7.09
CA ILE A 40 -19.16 -9.68 -8.10
C ILE A 40 -17.94 -8.95 -7.57
N ILE A 41 -18.11 -7.79 -6.94
CA ILE A 41 -17.01 -7.02 -6.32
C ILE A 41 -16.36 -7.84 -5.19
N GLY A 42 -17.18 -8.49 -4.35
CA GLY A 42 -16.68 -9.36 -3.27
C GLY A 42 -15.88 -10.55 -3.81
N LEU A 43 -16.36 -11.20 -4.88
CA LEU A 43 -15.65 -12.29 -5.52
C LEU A 43 -14.33 -11.83 -6.15
N GLY A 44 -14.36 -10.73 -6.90
CA GLY A 44 -13.16 -10.15 -7.52
C GLY A 44 -12.10 -9.79 -6.50
N MET A 45 -12.52 -9.20 -5.36
CA MET A 45 -11.61 -8.87 -4.27
C MET A 45 -11.02 -10.11 -3.59
N ALA A 46 -11.82 -11.15 -3.34
CA ALA A 46 -11.32 -12.42 -2.81
C ALA A 46 -10.30 -13.07 -3.75
N MET A 47 -10.58 -13.07 -5.05
CA MET A 47 -9.65 -13.58 -6.07
C MET A 47 -8.34 -12.77 -6.08
N ALA A 48 -8.42 -11.42 -6.10
CA ALA A 48 -7.26 -10.55 -6.11
C ALA A 48 -6.41 -10.75 -4.85
N PHE A 49 -7.03 -10.87 -3.70
CA PHE A 49 -6.38 -11.14 -2.43
C PHE A 49 -5.68 -12.51 -2.40
N CYS A 50 -6.37 -13.58 -2.82
CA CYS A 50 -5.78 -14.91 -2.92
C CYS A 50 -4.61 -14.94 -3.91
N GLY A 51 -4.74 -14.26 -5.06
CA GLY A 51 -3.67 -14.14 -6.03
C GLY A 51 -2.44 -13.44 -5.46
N ALA A 52 -2.63 -12.34 -4.76
CA ALA A 52 -1.53 -11.62 -4.10
C ALA A 52 -0.85 -12.49 -3.03
N ILE A 53 -1.62 -13.24 -2.22
CA ILE A 53 -1.05 -14.18 -1.24
C ILE A 53 -0.18 -15.23 -1.92
N ILE A 54 -0.64 -15.85 -3.02
CA ILE A 54 0.12 -16.86 -3.76
C ILE A 54 1.44 -16.28 -4.26
N VAL A 55 1.42 -15.08 -4.86
CA VAL A 55 2.64 -14.41 -5.35
C VAL A 55 3.62 -14.13 -4.22
N ILE A 56 3.15 -13.53 -3.12
CA ILE A 56 4.00 -13.10 -2.00
C ILE A 56 4.58 -14.31 -1.25
N SER A 57 3.79 -15.37 -1.08
CA SER A 57 4.20 -16.57 -0.35
C SER A 57 4.97 -17.59 -1.20
N GLN A 58 5.18 -17.29 -2.47
CA GLN A 58 5.81 -18.22 -3.41
C GLN A 58 5.14 -19.61 -3.40
N GLY A 59 3.82 -19.65 -3.26
CA GLY A 59 3.01 -20.88 -3.25
C GLY A 59 2.90 -21.57 -1.89
N ASN A 60 3.55 -21.10 -0.83
CA ASN A 60 3.49 -21.72 0.50
C ASN A 60 3.16 -20.71 1.61
N PRO A 61 1.90 -20.26 1.72
CA PRO A 61 1.51 -19.23 2.71
C PRO A 61 1.72 -19.66 4.17
N LEU A 62 1.72 -20.96 4.45
CA LEU A 62 1.88 -21.46 5.81
C LEU A 62 3.27 -21.16 6.39
N HIS A 63 4.32 -21.13 5.58
CA HIS A 63 5.66 -20.77 6.03
C HIS A 63 5.76 -19.34 6.57
N ILE A 64 4.91 -18.43 6.07
CA ILE A 64 4.91 -17.03 6.49
C ILE A 64 4.19 -16.84 7.83
N LEU A 65 3.22 -17.71 8.13
CA LEU A 65 2.39 -17.63 9.34
C LEU A 65 2.98 -18.36 10.56
N GLN A 66 4.09 -19.09 10.38
CA GLN A 66 4.75 -19.85 11.46
C GLN A 66 5.52 -18.95 12.42
N GLY A 67 4.87 -18.06 13.09
CA GLY A 67 5.51 -17.21 14.09
C GLY A 67 4.50 -16.55 15.03
N GLN A 68 4.95 -16.24 16.24
CA GLN A 68 4.17 -15.42 17.15
C GLN A 68 4.19 -13.96 16.67
N LEU A 69 3.12 -13.23 16.90
CA LEU A 69 3.05 -11.80 16.61
C LEU A 69 4.09 -11.05 17.44
N GLY A 70 5.14 -10.57 16.79
CA GLY A 70 6.17 -9.76 17.40
C GLY A 70 5.96 -8.26 17.14
N LEU A 71 6.95 -7.45 17.51
CA LEU A 71 6.93 -6.01 17.32
C LEU A 71 6.80 -5.65 15.82
N GLY A 72 7.43 -6.41 14.92
CA GLY A 72 7.39 -6.18 13.48
C GLY A 72 5.97 -6.30 12.91
N GLU A 73 5.24 -7.35 13.31
CA GLU A 73 3.84 -7.55 12.89
C GLU A 73 2.94 -6.43 13.37
N TRP A 74 3.08 -6.00 14.62
CA TRP A 74 2.32 -4.88 15.16
C TRP A 74 2.61 -3.57 14.42
N LEU A 75 3.86 -3.30 14.04
CA LEU A 75 4.22 -2.13 13.25
C LEU A 75 3.60 -2.17 11.86
N ILE A 76 3.58 -3.32 11.20
CA ILE A 76 2.95 -3.47 9.88
C ILE A 76 1.42 -3.37 9.98
N LEU A 77 0.79 -4.00 10.97
CA LEU A 77 -0.65 -3.85 11.22
C LEU A 77 -1.02 -2.40 11.53
N GLY A 78 -0.17 -1.67 12.25
CA GLY A 78 -0.30 -0.23 12.45
C GLY A 78 -0.27 0.54 11.12
N CYS A 79 0.62 0.18 10.19
CA CYS A 79 0.62 0.75 8.84
C CYS A 79 -0.68 0.46 8.10
N VAL A 80 -1.20 -0.78 8.17
CA VAL A 80 -2.49 -1.16 7.59
C VAL A 80 -3.60 -0.27 8.16
N ALA A 81 -3.68 -0.12 9.49
CA ALA A 81 -4.69 0.72 10.13
C ALA A 81 -4.58 2.19 9.69
N CYS A 82 -3.35 2.75 9.63
CA CYS A 82 -3.12 4.11 9.15
C CYS A 82 -3.56 4.28 7.69
N TRP A 83 -3.23 3.33 6.81
CA TRP A 83 -3.61 3.38 5.40
C TRP A 83 -5.13 3.30 5.22
N VAL A 84 -5.78 2.39 5.92
CA VAL A 84 -7.25 2.25 5.90
C VAL A 84 -7.91 3.53 6.42
N GLY A 85 -7.43 4.05 7.55
CA GLY A 85 -7.91 5.33 8.10
C GLY A 85 -7.74 6.49 7.11
N TYR A 86 -6.57 6.60 6.49
CA TYR A 86 -6.29 7.62 5.46
C TYR A 86 -7.25 7.51 4.26
N THR A 87 -7.49 6.30 3.76
CA THR A 87 -8.40 6.05 2.64
C THR A 87 -9.84 6.43 2.97
N LEU A 88 -10.33 6.02 4.15
CA LEU A 88 -11.71 6.28 4.58
C LEU A 88 -11.92 7.76 4.93
N LEU A 89 -10.98 8.41 5.60
CA LEU A 89 -11.01 9.85 5.86
C LEU A 89 -10.95 10.64 4.54
N GLY A 90 -10.07 10.23 3.60
CA GLY A 90 -10.01 10.81 2.28
C GLY A 90 -11.37 10.75 1.59
N ARG A 91 -12.04 9.60 1.61
CA ARG A 91 -13.40 9.43 1.06
C ARG A 91 -14.41 10.40 1.69
N TRP A 92 -14.35 10.59 3.01
CA TRP A 92 -15.25 11.46 3.74
C TRP A 92 -15.00 12.94 3.41
N VAL A 93 -13.73 13.36 3.34
CA VAL A 93 -13.34 14.76 3.08
C VAL A 93 -13.56 15.15 1.62
N MET A 94 -13.47 14.21 0.67
CA MET A 94 -13.63 14.48 -0.77
C MET A 94 -15.05 14.87 -1.20
N ASN A 95 -16.02 14.97 -0.29
CA ASN A 95 -17.31 15.59 -0.56
C ASN A 95 -17.12 17.10 -0.76
N GLY A 96 -16.86 17.52 -2.01
CA GLY A 96 -16.66 18.93 -2.38
C GLY A 96 -15.19 19.33 -2.60
N VAL A 97 -14.22 18.43 -2.39
CA VAL A 97 -12.79 18.66 -2.64
C VAL A 97 -12.33 17.74 -3.75
N ASP A 98 -11.51 18.23 -4.68
CA ASP A 98 -10.89 17.40 -5.71
C ASP A 98 -9.73 16.56 -5.17
N ALA A 99 -9.42 15.47 -5.87
CA ALA A 99 -8.40 14.51 -5.44
C ALA A 99 -7.00 15.14 -5.31
N LEU A 100 -6.65 16.08 -6.21
CA LEU A 100 -5.36 16.75 -6.19
C LEU A 100 -5.21 17.66 -4.96
N SER A 101 -6.23 18.44 -4.65
CA SER A 101 -6.26 19.30 -3.46
C SER A 101 -6.22 18.47 -2.17
N ALA A 102 -6.99 17.38 -2.10
CA ALA A 102 -6.95 16.46 -0.96
C ALA A 102 -5.54 15.87 -0.76
N THR A 103 -4.89 15.44 -1.84
CA THR A 103 -3.53 14.93 -1.80
C THR A 103 -2.54 16.00 -1.35
N ALA A 104 -2.63 17.22 -1.91
CA ALA A 104 -1.72 18.31 -1.56
C ALA A 104 -1.83 18.69 -0.07
N VAL A 105 -3.05 18.82 0.46
CA VAL A 105 -3.29 19.14 1.86
C VAL A 105 -2.76 18.04 2.78
N THR A 106 -3.08 16.78 2.50
CA THR A 106 -2.62 15.65 3.34
C THR A 106 -1.11 15.47 3.28
N ALA A 107 -0.49 15.66 2.11
CA ALA A 107 0.96 15.61 1.96
C ALA A 107 1.64 16.77 2.72
N SER A 108 1.07 17.98 2.71
CA SER A 108 1.60 19.13 3.44
C SER A 108 1.59 18.90 4.95
N PHE A 109 0.46 18.44 5.50
CA PHE A 109 0.39 18.08 6.91
C PHE A 109 1.31 16.91 7.28
N GLY A 110 1.37 15.87 6.46
CA GLY A 110 2.28 14.74 6.64
C GLY A 110 3.75 15.20 6.68
N THR A 111 4.15 16.08 5.77
CA THR A 111 5.49 16.68 5.74
C THR A 111 5.78 17.48 7.00
N LEU A 112 4.84 18.33 7.43
CA LEU A 112 5.00 19.11 8.66
C LEU A 112 5.22 18.21 9.88
N PHE A 113 4.38 17.17 10.04
CA PHE A 113 4.54 16.20 11.13
C PHE A 113 5.88 15.46 11.07
N LEU A 114 6.33 15.07 9.87
CA LEU A 114 7.62 14.38 9.70
C LEU A 114 8.80 15.31 10.03
N ILE A 115 8.75 16.59 9.63
CA ILE A 115 9.78 17.58 10.00
C ILE A 115 9.84 17.72 11.51
N VAL A 116 8.70 17.91 12.18
CA VAL A 116 8.65 18.03 13.63
C VAL A 116 9.18 16.77 14.32
N ALA A 117 8.75 15.59 13.86
CA ALA A 117 9.21 14.32 14.40
C ALA A 117 10.73 14.12 14.22
N SER A 118 11.26 14.42 13.03
CA SER A 118 12.71 14.34 12.77
C SER A 118 13.51 15.29 13.67
N LEU A 119 13.05 16.55 13.84
CA LEU A 119 13.71 17.50 14.72
C LEU A 119 13.69 17.05 16.20
N LEU A 120 12.60 16.40 16.64
CA LEU A 120 12.49 15.90 18.01
C LEU A 120 13.32 14.64 18.27
N VAL A 121 13.42 13.74 17.28
CA VAL A 121 14.08 12.44 17.44
C VAL A 121 15.54 12.47 17.03
N GLU A 122 15.86 13.09 15.90
CA GLU A 122 17.20 13.09 15.30
C GLU A 122 17.94 14.40 15.55
N GLY A 123 17.20 15.46 15.90
CA GLY A 123 17.75 16.78 16.11
C GLY A 123 18.30 17.44 14.83
N PRO A 124 19.01 18.59 14.96
CA PRO A 124 19.61 19.29 13.82
C PRO A 124 20.65 18.48 13.03
N ALA A 125 21.28 17.49 13.69
CA ALA A 125 22.29 16.64 13.06
C ALA A 125 21.69 15.74 11.95
N GLY A 126 20.46 15.24 12.11
CA GLY A 126 19.77 14.47 11.10
C GLY A 126 19.49 15.29 9.84
N VAL A 127 19.08 16.54 10.00
CA VAL A 127 18.85 17.45 8.87
C VAL A 127 20.17 17.75 8.13
N GLN A 128 21.26 17.98 8.86
CA GLN A 128 22.57 18.20 8.23
C GLN A 128 23.04 16.96 7.47
N ALA A 129 22.88 15.76 8.02
CA ALA A 129 23.22 14.51 7.34
C ALA A 129 22.42 14.33 6.04
N ALA A 130 21.13 14.65 6.04
CA ALA A 130 20.29 14.61 4.86
C ALA A 130 20.75 15.61 3.78
N LEU A 131 21.10 16.85 4.16
CA LEU A 131 21.58 17.88 3.23
C LEU A 131 22.94 17.53 2.59
N HIS A 132 23.77 16.74 3.26
CA HIS A 132 25.06 16.27 2.72
C HIS A 132 24.96 14.96 1.93
N SER A 133 23.74 14.44 1.72
CA SER A 133 23.51 13.26 0.89
C SER A 133 23.88 13.53 -0.57
N GLY A 134 24.45 12.52 -1.24
CA GLY A 134 24.87 12.64 -2.65
C GLY A 134 23.71 12.87 -3.63
N TRP A 135 24.03 13.35 -4.82
CA TRP A 135 23.05 13.63 -5.89
C TRP A 135 22.15 12.43 -6.26
N SER A 136 22.66 11.20 -6.16
CA SER A 136 21.89 9.98 -6.41
C SER A 136 20.76 9.81 -5.37
N ALA A 137 21.03 10.10 -4.10
CA ALA A 137 20.02 10.05 -3.04
C ALA A 137 18.94 11.11 -3.25
N TRP A 138 19.32 12.33 -3.60
CA TRP A 138 18.36 13.39 -3.93
C TRP A 138 17.53 13.06 -5.16
N GLY A 139 18.13 12.50 -6.22
CA GLY A 139 17.43 12.04 -7.42
C GLY A 139 16.39 10.96 -7.11
N ALA A 140 16.76 9.96 -6.31
CA ALA A 140 15.85 8.90 -5.87
C ALA A 140 14.71 9.48 -5.00
N LEU A 141 15.01 10.43 -4.13
CA LEU A 141 14.02 11.07 -3.27
C LEU A 141 13.02 11.90 -4.07
N LEU A 142 13.48 12.66 -5.07
CA LEU A 142 12.61 13.40 -5.99
C LEU A 142 11.72 12.46 -6.81
N PHE A 143 12.28 11.36 -7.34
CA PHE A 143 11.49 10.36 -8.06
C PHE A 143 10.40 9.76 -7.15
N LEU A 144 10.72 9.43 -5.91
CA LEU A 144 9.74 8.91 -4.95
C LEU A 144 8.70 9.96 -4.59
N ALA A 145 9.10 11.23 -4.39
CA ALA A 145 8.18 12.29 -4.01
C ALA A 145 7.18 12.63 -5.11
N PHE A 146 7.64 12.82 -6.35
CA PHE A 146 6.77 13.22 -7.45
C PHE A 146 6.08 12.04 -8.13
N GLY A 147 6.81 10.95 -8.41
CA GLY A 147 6.27 9.78 -9.11
C GLY A 147 5.46 8.88 -8.19
N ALA A 148 6.11 8.34 -7.16
CA ALA A 148 5.49 7.34 -6.31
C ALA A 148 4.55 7.92 -5.23
N ALA A 149 4.75 9.19 -4.81
CA ALA A 149 3.86 9.82 -3.84
C ALA A 149 2.85 10.73 -4.53
N ALA A 150 3.24 11.93 -5.01
CA ALA A 150 2.28 12.93 -5.44
C ALA A 150 1.32 12.43 -6.54
N LEU A 151 1.86 11.86 -7.62
CA LEU A 151 1.06 11.38 -8.75
C LEU A 151 0.23 10.15 -8.39
N ALA A 152 0.83 9.15 -7.73
CA ALA A 152 0.14 7.93 -7.36
C ALA A 152 -0.98 8.18 -6.35
N TYR A 153 -0.78 9.02 -5.35
CA TYR A 153 -1.84 9.37 -4.39
C TYR A 153 -2.96 10.18 -5.03
N ALA A 154 -2.64 11.13 -5.94
CA ALA A 154 -3.66 11.88 -6.65
C ALA A 154 -4.56 10.93 -7.48
N TRP A 155 -3.97 9.99 -8.21
CA TRP A 155 -4.72 8.97 -8.95
C TRP A 155 -5.49 8.02 -8.05
N PHE A 156 -4.91 7.62 -6.92
CA PHE A 156 -5.60 6.78 -5.94
C PHE A 156 -6.86 7.47 -5.40
N PHE A 157 -6.77 8.73 -4.99
CA PHE A 157 -7.94 9.48 -4.51
C PHE A 157 -8.97 9.75 -5.60
N ASP A 158 -8.57 10.00 -6.84
CA ASP A 158 -9.53 10.08 -7.95
C ASP A 158 -10.27 8.75 -8.13
N GLY A 159 -9.56 7.62 -8.01
CA GLY A 159 -10.15 6.28 -7.96
C GLY A 159 -11.13 6.10 -6.79
N VAL A 160 -10.75 6.51 -5.58
CA VAL A 160 -11.62 6.46 -4.39
C VAL A 160 -12.88 7.30 -4.59
N LYS A 161 -12.76 8.47 -5.22
CA LYS A 161 -13.90 9.36 -5.49
C LYS A 161 -14.88 8.75 -6.51
N ARG A 162 -14.38 8.09 -7.55
CA ARG A 162 -15.19 7.52 -8.64
C ARG A 162 -15.76 6.15 -8.32
N LEU A 163 -14.96 5.27 -7.73
CA LEU A 163 -15.27 3.85 -7.54
C LEU A 163 -15.73 3.52 -6.10
N GLY A 164 -15.46 4.41 -5.14
CA GLY A 164 -15.59 4.14 -3.73
C GLY A 164 -14.29 3.62 -3.09
N ALA A 165 -14.19 3.74 -1.77
CA ALA A 165 -12.96 3.41 -1.04
C ALA A 165 -12.64 1.91 -1.10
N GLY A 166 -13.66 1.05 -1.01
CA GLY A 166 -13.49 -0.40 -1.04
C GLY A 166 -12.96 -0.91 -2.37
N ALA A 167 -13.60 -0.51 -3.48
CA ALA A 167 -13.16 -0.90 -4.82
C ALA A 167 -11.76 -0.34 -5.15
N ALA A 168 -11.51 0.94 -4.86
CA ALA A 168 -10.20 1.54 -5.07
C ALA A 168 -9.09 0.83 -4.29
N ALA A 169 -9.35 0.43 -3.03
CA ALA A 169 -8.41 -0.34 -2.23
C ALA A 169 -8.11 -1.73 -2.84
N GLY A 170 -9.06 -2.34 -3.53
CA GLY A 170 -8.87 -3.61 -4.22
C GLY A 170 -7.75 -3.56 -5.26
N TYR A 171 -7.58 -2.45 -5.96
CA TYR A 171 -6.49 -2.30 -6.94
C TYR A 171 -5.09 -2.30 -6.32
N ILE A 172 -4.97 -2.01 -5.01
CA ILE A 172 -3.68 -2.09 -4.29
C ILE A 172 -3.14 -3.53 -4.29
N THR A 173 -3.98 -4.54 -4.42
CA THR A 173 -3.55 -5.95 -4.51
C THR A 173 -2.70 -6.23 -5.75
N LEU A 174 -2.72 -5.37 -6.77
CA LEU A 174 -1.82 -5.47 -7.92
C LEU A 174 -0.38 -5.03 -7.61
N VAL A 175 -0.17 -4.23 -6.55
CA VAL A 175 1.15 -3.69 -6.20
C VAL A 175 2.21 -4.79 -6.03
N PRO A 176 1.99 -5.86 -5.24
CA PRO A 176 2.98 -6.93 -5.12
C PRO A 176 3.18 -7.69 -6.43
N VAL A 177 2.12 -7.88 -7.23
CA VAL A 177 2.22 -8.54 -8.53
C VAL A 177 3.09 -7.75 -9.48
N VAL A 178 2.81 -6.45 -9.62
CA VAL A 178 3.60 -5.55 -10.48
C VAL A 178 5.02 -5.42 -9.93
N GLY A 179 5.19 -5.30 -8.60
CA GLY A 179 6.49 -5.21 -7.95
C GLY A 179 7.37 -6.43 -8.25
N VAL A 180 6.85 -7.64 -8.10
CA VAL A 180 7.58 -8.87 -8.40
C VAL A 180 7.87 -8.99 -9.90
N ALA A 181 6.90 -8.65 -10.78
CA ALA A 181 7.10 -8.69 -12.22
C ALA A 181 8.20 -7.71 -12.68
N VAL A 182 8.20 -6.47 -12.18
CA VAL A 182 9.21 -5.46 -12.48
C VAL A 182 10.58 -5.88 -11.92
N SER A 183 10.62 -6.44 -10.71
CA SER A 183 11.84 -6.97 -10.10
C SER A 183 12.44 -8.11 -10.96
N ALA A 184 11.62 -9.05 -11.40
CA ALA A 184 12.05 -10.13 -12.29
C ALA A 184 12.60 -9.60 -13.62
N LEU A 185 11.95 -8.59 -14.23
CA LEU A 185 12.40 -8.00 -15.50
C LEU A 185 13.68 -7.19 -15.36
N LEU A 186 13.83 -6.39 -14.29
CA LEU A 186 14.98 -5.52 -14.07
C LEU A 186 16.18 -6.28 -13.47
N LEU A 187 15.93 -7.24 -12.59
CA LEU A 187 16.95 -8.02 -11.91
C LEU A 187 17.23 -9.37 -12.59
N HIS A 188 16.52 -9.68 -13.69
CA HIS A 188 16.64 -10.93 -14.44
C HIS A 188 16.37 -12.17 -13.57
N GLU A 189 15.52 -12.03 -12.57
CA GLU A 189 15.09 -13.15 -11.73
C GLU A 189 14.17 -14.10 -12.50
N ALA A 190 14.31 -15.40 -12.24
CA ALA A 190 13.47 -16.41 -12.88
C ALA A 190 11.99 -16.22 -12.45
N LEU A 191 11.11 -16.18 -13.45
CA LEU A 191 9.66 -16.13 -13.19
C LEU A 191 9.20 -17.43 -12.53
N ASP A 192 8.76 -17.35 -11.30
CA ASP A 192 8.23 -18.49 -10.58
C ASP A 192 6.77 -18.81 -11.00
N THR A 193 6.39 -20.06 -10.92
CA THR A 193 5.01 -20.51 -11.21
C THR A 193 3.99 -19.84 -10.31
N SER A 194 4.35 -19.49 -9.08
CA SER A 194 3.52 -18.74 -8.15
C SER A 194 3.19 -17.34 -8.67
N LEU A 195 4.14 -16.66 -9.34
CA LEU A 195 3.91 -15.36 -9.98
C LEU A 195 2.90 -15.48 -11.13
N LEU A 196 3.02 -16.52 -11.96
CA LEU A 196 2.12 -16.73 -13.10
C LEU A 196 0.69 -17.03 -12.61
N ILE A 197 0.53 -17.97 -11.70
CA ILE A 197 -0.79 -18.38 -11.18
C ILE A 197 -1.40 -17.26 -10.33
N GLY A 198 -0.66 -16.79 -9.34
CA GLY A 198 -1.15 -15.77 -8.42
C GLY A 198 -1.34 -14.41 -9.08
N GLY A 199 -0.44 -14.03 -10.01
CA GLY A 199 -0.55 -12.82 -10.80
C GLY A 199 -1.77 -12.82 -11.71
N THR A 200 -2.00 -13.92 -12.44
CA THR A 200 -3.20 -14.08 -13.28
C THR A 200 -4.48 -13.99 -12.45
N LEU A 201 -4.52 -14.66 -11.30
CA LEU A 201 -5.66 -14.63 -10.39
C LEU A 201 -5.92 -13.22 -9.85
N ALA A 202 -4.87 -12.47 -9.48
CA ALA A 202 -4.98 -11.10 -9.00
C ALA A 202 -5.48 -10.15 -10.09
N VAL A 203 -4.98 -10.27 -11.32
CA VAL A 203 -5.41 -9.45 -12.47
C VAL A 203 -6.85 -9.74 -12.84
N LEU A 204 -7.24 -11.01 -12.91
CA LEU A 204 -8.64 -11.40 -13.19
C LEU A 204 -9.57 -10.91 -12.08
N GLY A 205 -9.17 -11.03 -10.81
CA GLY A 205 -9.92 -10.52 -9.67
C GLY A 205 -10.17 -9.04 -9.76
N THR A 206 -9.13 -8.24 -10.07
CA THR A 206 -9.27 -6.79 -10.24
C THR A 206 -10.09 -6.41 -11.47
N ALA A 207 -9.98 -7.17 -12.57
CA ALA A 207 -10.79 -6.94 -13.77
C ALA A 207 -12.29 -7.17 -13.53
N ILE A 208 -12.64 -8.17 -12.72
CA ILE A 208 -14.04 -8.48 -12.38
C ILE A 208 -14.67 -7.40 -11.50
N MET A 209 -13.87 -6.63 -10.75
CA MET A 209 -14.36 -5.53 -9.91
C MET A 209 -14.77 -4.29 -10.71
N GLN A 210 -14.37 -4.17 -11.97
CA GLN A 210 -14.73 -3.05 -12.87
C GLN A 210 -16.10 -3.24 -13.52
#